data_99cd57b3d8ed31884b2717d308e2cd3c
#
_entry.id   99cd57b3d8ed31884b2717d308e2cd3c
#
_cell.length_a   1.000
_cell.length_b   1.000
_cell.length_c   1.000
_cell.angle_alpha   90.00
_cell.angle_beta   90.00
_cell.angle_gamma   90.00
#
_symmetry.space_group_name_H-M   'P 1'
#
loop_
_entity.id
_entity.type
_entity.pdbx_description
1 polymer ?
#
loop_
_entity_poly.entity_id
_entity_poly.type
_entity_poly.pdbx_seq_one_letter_code
_entity_poly.pdbx_strand_id
1 'polypeptide(L)'
;EASFTVTDGTVMVGDATVTSADVMASNGVIHVIDKVLMPPADEPVIPEGCDYVIGLTEDGMAFDNTELSIDVGQTVCWIWEDAAMAHNVAEIREEGDTTRDVAGEYSGAAVTTIDYRLTFGEDETFYYICEPHAGMGMNGKVIVGTGISETPTTVVESDDNTPGFTAGIAAIALLSALVVAGSRRR
;
A
#
# COMPACT_ATOMS: atom_id res chain seq x y z
N GLU A 1 -23.54 -15.39 0.47
CA GLU A 1 -24.95 -15.33 0.04
C GLU A 1 -25.00 -15.31 -1.49
N ALA A 2 -25.88 -16.11 -2.13
CA ALA A 2 -26.00 -16.11 -3.58
C ALA A 2 -27.10 -15.13 -4.01
N SER A 3 -26.77 -14.26 -4.96
CA SER A 3 -27.72 -13.30 -5.55
C SER A 3 -28.43 -13.93 -6.76
N PHE A 4 -29.75 -13.75 -6.83
CA PHE A 4 -30.57 -14.21 -7.95
C PHE A 4 -31.05 -13.01 -8.76
N THR A 5 -30.93 -13.09 -10.08
CA THR A 5 -31.48 -12.11 -11.02
C THR A 5 -32.30 -12.80 -12.11
N VAL A 6 -33.35 -12.11 -12.57
CA VAL A 6 -34.18 -12.57 -13.70
C VAL A 6 -34.21 -11.46 -14.74
N THR A 7 -33.69 -11.76 -15.93
CA THR A 7 -33.66 -10.82 -17.04
C THR A 7 -34.20 -11.54 -18.30
N ASP A 8 -35.23 -10.99 -18.91
CA ASP A 8 -35.87 -11.53 -20.12
C ASP A 8 -36.25 -13.02 -20.01
N GLY A 9 -36.69 -13.45 -18.83
CA GLY A 9 -37.07 -14.84 -18.54
C GLY A 9 -35.90 -15.78 -18.27
N THR A 10 -34.65 -15.29 -18.29
CA THR A 10 -33.46 -16.05 -17.93
C THR A 10 -33.16 -15.83 -16.45
N VAL A 11 -33.06 -16.93 -15.71
CA VAL A 11 -32.67 -16.91 -14.29
C VAL A 11 -31.16 -17.08 -14.16
N MET A 12 -30.53 -16.20 -13.41
CA MET A 12 -29.11 -16.28 -13.07
C MET A 12 -28.93 -16.36 -11.56
N VAL A 13 -27.89 -17.07 -11.13
CA VAL A 13 -27.41 -17.09 -9.75
C VAL A 13 -25.94 -16.68 -9.75
N GLY A 14 -25.63 -15.50 -9.19
CA GLY A 14 -24.35 -14.87 -9.43
C GLY A 14 -24.13 -14.63 -10.92
N ASP A 15 -23.03 -15.13 -11.47
CA ASP A 15 -22.69 -15.08 -12.92
C ASP A 15 -23.03 -16.37 -13.69
N ALA A 16 -23.66 -17.36 -13.02
CA ALA A 16 -24.09 -18.60 -13.63
C ALA A 16 -25.55 -18.53 -14.10
N THR A 17 -25.84 -19.09 -15.26
CA THR A 17 -27.19 -19.18 -15.83
C THR A 17 -27.84 -20.50 -15.43
N VAL A 18 -29.11 -20.46 -15.01
CA VAL A 18 -29.90 -21.67 -14.79
C VAL A 18 -30.30 -22.25 -16.13
N THR A 19 -29.68 -23.39 -16.49
CA THR A 19 -29.90 -24.07 -17.77
C THR A 19 -31.07 -25.08 -17.73
N SER A 20 -31.39 -25.60 -16.56
CA SER A 20 -32.53 -26.43 -16.30
C SER A 20 -33.08 -26.15 -14.90
N ALA A 21 -34.31 -25.68 -14.86
CA ALA A 21 -35.00 -25.39 -13.61
C ALA A 21 -35.93 -26.56 -13.22
N ASP A 22 -36.28 -26.61 -11.94
CA ASP A 22 -37.36 -27.44 -11.40
C ASP A 22 -37.23 -28.95 -11.67
N VAL A 23 -35.99 -29.46 -11.66
CA VAL A 23 -35.77 -30.92 -11.72
C VAL A 23 -36.17 -31.52 -10.37
N MET A 24 -37.29 -32.21 -10.34
CA MET A 24 -37.85 -32.75 -9.10
C MET A 24 -37.02 -33.93 -8.56
N ALA A 25 -36.71 -33.88 -7.28
CA ALA A 25 -36.12 -34.98 -6.50
C ALA A 25 -37.11 -35.42 -5.41
N SER A 26 -36.89 -36.56 -4.78
CA SER A 26 -37.78 -37.07 -3.73
C SER A 26 -37.86 -36.19 -2.48
N ASN A 27 -36.86 -35.32 -2.25
CA ASN A 27 -36.72 -34.48 -1.06
C ASN A 27 -36.46 -33.00 -1.37
N GLY A 28 -36.60 -32.55 -2.64
CA GLY A 28 -36.38 -31.18 -3.02
C GLY A 28 -36.41 -30.95 -4.54
N VAL A 29 -35.90 -29.80 -4.95
CA VAL A 29 -35.79 -29.39 -6.35
C VAL A 29 -34.33 -29.10 -6.67
N ILE A 30 -33.88 -29.50 -7.85
CA ILE A 30 -32.54 -29.26 -8.38
C ILE A 30 -32.61 -28.26 -9.51
N HIS A 31 -31.78 -27.25 -9.48
CA HIS A 31 -31.55 -26.34 -10.59
C HIS A 31 -30.15 -26.57 -11.15
N VAL A 32 -30.06 -26.81 -12.45
CA VAL A 32 -28.77 -26.99 -13.14
C VAL A 32 -28.27 -25.63 -13.62
N ILE A 33 -27.01 -25.37 -13.37
CA ILE A 33 -26.34 -24.12 -13.78
C ILE A 33 -25.19 -24.40 -14.73
N ASP A 34 -24.82 -23.42 -15.57
CA ASP A 34 -23.78 -23.56 -16.59
C ASP A 34 -22.35 -23.32 -16.08
N LYS A 35 -22.20 -22.86 -14.82
CA LYS A 35 -20.90 -22.57 -14.21
C LYS A 35 -20.89 -23.00 -12.74
N VAL A 36 -19.68 -23.25 -12.23
CA VAL A 36 -19.47 -23.46 -10.79
C VAL A 36 -19.56 -22.10 -10.09
N LEU A 37 -20.38 -22.02 -9.04
CA LEU A 37 -20.42 -20.85 -8.18
C LEU A 37 -19.18 -20.87 -7.29
N MET A 38 -18.34 -19.84 -7.48
CA MET A 38 -17.24 -19.60 -6.54
C MET A 38 -17.77 -18.74 -5.39
N PRO A 39 -17.40 -19.01 -4.13
CA PRO A 39 -17.64 -18.04 -3.07
C PRO A 39 -17.05 -16.70 -3.49
N PRO A 40 -17.63 -15.55 -3.07
CA PRO A 40 -16.91 -14.29 -3.17
C PRO A 40 -15.51 -14.52 -2.57
N ALA A 41 -14.47 -14.09 -3.26
CA ALA A 41 -13.16 -14.02 -2.64
C ALA A 41 -13.35 -13.19 -1.36
N ASP A 42 -12.92 -13.72 -0.21
CA ASP A 42 -12.85 -12.91 0.99
C ASP A 42 -11.97 -11.72 0.63
N GLU A 43 -12.56 -10.54 0.50
CA GLU A 43 -11.76 -9.34 0.33
C GLU A 43 -10.83 -9.26 1.54
N PRO A 44 -9.53 -9.02 1.34
CA PRO A 44 -8.61 -8.93 2.46
C PRO A 44 -9.13 -7.87 3.44
N VAL A 45 -9.37 -8.29 4.67
CA VAL A 45 -9.79 -7.36 5.72
C VAL A 45 -8.60 -6.48 6.02
N ILE A 46 -8.63 -5.25 5.51
CA ILE A 46 -7.60 -4.24 5.81
C ILE A 46 -7.81 -3.78 7.26
N PRO A 47 -6.84 -3.97 8.16
CA PRO A 47 -6.95 -3.52 9.54
C PRO A 47 -7.17 -2.01 9.64
N GLU A 48 -7.86 -1.56 10.67
CA GLU A 48 -8.09 -0.14 10.93
C GLU A 48 -6.75 0.62 11.03
N GLY A 49 -6.67 1.74 10.32
CA GLY A 49 -5.46 2.57 10.25
C GLY A 49 -4.44 2.14 9.20
N CYS A 50 -4.77 1.16 8.37
CA CYS A 50 -4.00 0.79 7.19
C CYS A 50 -4.79 1.15 5.93
N ASP A 51 -4.14 1.71 4.92
CA ASP A 51 -4.71 1.86 3.58
C ASP A 51 -4.34 0.64 2.73
N TYR A 52 -3.16 0.08 2.97
CA TYR A 52 -2.65 -1.12 2.29
C TYR A 52 -2.00 -2.06 3.28
N VAL A 53 -2.04 -3.36 2.97
CA VAL A 53 -1.34 -4.39 3.73
C VAL A 53 -0.39 -5.13 2.80
N ILE A 54 0.83 -5.34 3.28
CA ILE A 54 1.83 -6.20 2.65
C ILE A 54 2.10 -7.35 3.60
N GLY A 55 1.84 -8.56 3.15
CA GLY A 55 2.09 -9.80 3.88
C GLY A 55 3.30 -10.56 3.32
N LEU A 56 3.24 -11.86 3.49
CA LEU A 56 4.21 -12.81 2.93
C LEU A 56 3.52 -13.69 1.89
N THR A 57 4.28 -14.12 0.90
CA THR A 57 3.85 -15.19 0.01
C THR A 57 3.56 -16.48 0.79
N GLU A 58 2.77 -17.39 0.23
CA GLU A 58 2.36 -18.64 0.89
C GLU A 58 3.57 -19.49 1.35
N ASP A 59 4.67 -19.44 0.61
CA ASP A 59 5.92 -20.11 0.96
C ASP A 59 6.80 -19.32 1.95
N GLY A 60 6.42 -18.09 2.27
CA GLY A 60 7.15 -17.20 3.17
C GLY A 60 8.48 -16.68 2.61
N MET A 61 8.76 -16.86 1.31
CA MET A 61 10.06 -16.51 0.73
C MET A 61 10.13 -15.10 0.16
N ALA A 62 9.01 -14.42 0.03
CA ALA A 62 8.92 -13.06 -0.49
C ALA A 62 7.78 -12.27 0.21
N PHE A 63 7.79 -10.96 0.06
CA PHE A 63 6.61 -10.15 0.31
C PHE A 63 5.57 -10.45 -0.77
N ASP A 64 4.28 -10.48 -0.40
CA ASP A 64 3.18 -10.80 -1.32
C ASP A 64 2.92 -9.67 -2.33
N ASN A 65 3.33 -8.45 -2.00
CA ASN A 65 3.33 -7.30 -2.90
C ASN A 65 4.71 -6.62 -2.84
N THR A 66 5.45 -6.69 -3.94
CA THR A 66 6.82 -6.16 -4.05
C THR A 66 6.91 -4.78 -4.71
N GLU A 67 5.81 -4.29 -5.30
CA GLU A 67 5.71 -2.95 -5.88
C GLU A 67 4.32 -2.38 -5.65
N LEU A 68 4.22 -1.38 -4.78
CA LEU A 68 2.98 -0.73 -4.41
C LEU A 68 3.06 0.76 -4.73
N SER A 69 2.03 1.31 -5.39
CA SER A 69 1.88 2.75 -5.60
C SER A 69 0.77 3.29 -4.73
N ILE A 70 1.05 4.37 -4.02
CA ILE A 70 0.14 5.01 -3.07
C ILE A 70 0.14 6.53 -3.22
N ASP A 71 -0.87 7.19 -2.66
CA ASP A 71 -0.89 8.64 -2.53
C ASP A 71 -0.16 9.10 -1.26
N VAL A 72 0.33 10.34 -1.27
CA VAL A 72 0.91 10.98 -0.08
C VAL A 72 -0.14 11.05 1.03
N GLY A 73 0.26 10.69 2.23
CA GLY A 73 -0.59 10.62 3.44
C GLY A 73 -1.18 9.24 3.72
N GLN A 74 -1.01 8.28 2.84
CA GLN A 74 -1.49 6.91 3.05
C GLN A 74 -0.54 6.09 3.92
N THR A 75 -1.11 5.07 4.57
CA THR A 75 -0.41 4.17 5.49
C THR A 75 -0.32 2.77 4.91
N VAL A 76 0.90 2.26 4.84
CA VAL A 76 1.19 0.86 4.51
C VAL A 76 1.52 0.10 5.79
N CYS A 77 0.91 -1.07 5.93
CA CYS A 77 1.12 -1.97 7.05
C CYS A 77 1.76 -3.27 6.57
N TRP A 78 2.89 -3.63 7.13
CA TRP A 78 3.50 -4.96 6.94
C TRP A 78 3.02 -5.84 8.07
N ILE A 79 2.20 -6.85 7.73
CA ILE A 79 1.53 -7.69 8.73
C ILE A 79 1.68 -9.16 8.35
N TRP A 80 2.18 -9.96 9.30
CA TRP A 80 2.13 -11.41 9.25
C TRP A 80 2.08 -11.99 10.66
N GLU A 81 1.53 -13.20 10.76
CA GLU A 81 1.41 -13.95 11.99
C GLU A 81 1.95 -15.36 11.77
N ASP A 82 2.65 -15.86 12.76
CA ASP A 82 3.16 -17.26 12.81
C ASP A 82 3.91 -17.70 11.54
N ALA A 83 4.66 -16.79 10.91
CA ALA A 83 5.49 -17.12 9.76
C ALA A 83 6.48 -18.24 10.09
N ALA A 84 6.71 -19.15 9.14
CA ALA A 84 7.63 -20.27 9.30
C ALA A 84 9.09 -19.83 9.54
N MET A 85 9.45 -18.63 9.06
CA MET A 85 10.74 -18.01 9.26
C MET A 85 10.57 -16.58 9.78
N ALA A 86 11.60 -16.06 10.41
CA ALA A 86 11.59 -14.70 10.93
C ALA A 86 11.90 -13.70 9.81
N HIS A 87 11.11 -12.63 9.73
CA HIS A 87 11.23 -11.56 8.74
C HIS A 87 11.21 -10.19 9.42
N ASN A 88 11.70 -9.19 8.71
CA ASN A 88 11.59 -7.79 9.09
C ASN A 88 11.44 -6.90 7.85
N VAL A 89 11.24 -5.60 8.10
CA VAL A 89 11.24 -4.55 7.08
C VAL A 89 12.36 -3.58 7.44
N ALA A 90 13.26 -3.38 6.51
CA ALA A 90 14.41 -2.51 6.69
C ALA A 90 14.62 -1.67 5.42
N GLU A 91 14.61 -0.35 5.56
CA GLU A 91 14.85 0.57 4.45
C GLU A 91 16.25 0.39 3.87
N ILE A 92 16.34 0.53 2.55
CA ILE A 92 17.58 0.58 1.78
C ILE A 92 17.62 1.87 0.96
N ARG A 93 18.80 2.33 0.58
CA ARG A 93 18.98 3.62 -0.11
C ARG A 93 18.57 3.62 -1.56
N GLU A 94 18.79 2.50 -2.24
CA GLU A 94 18.48 2.36 -3.66
C GLU A 94 18.08 0.92 -3.99
N GLU A 95 17.39 0.76 -5.11
CA GLU A 95 16.93 -0.54 -5.56
C GLU A 95 18.12 -1.49 -5.80
N GLY A 96 18.04 -2.68 -5.21
CA GLY A 96 19.09 -3.71 -5.33
C GLY A 96 20.12 -3.72 -4.21
N ASP A 97 20.10 -2.73 -3.29
CA ASP A 97 20.89 -2.82 -2.07
C ASP A 97 20.43 -4.03 -1.23
N THR A 98 21.40 -4.67 -0.58
CA THR A 98 21.15 -5.80 0.33
C THR A 98 21.50 -5.46 1.78
N THR A 99 21.81 -4.21 2.05
CA THR A 99 22.21 -3.71 3.36
C THR A 99 21.29 -2.55 3.77
N ARG A 100 20.75 -2.64 4.95
CA ARG A 100 19.88 -1.64 5.53
C ARG A 100 20.56 -0.25 5.63
N ASP A 101 19.81 0.82 5.37
CA ASP A 101 20.20 2.16 5.81
C ASP A 101 20.02 2.27 7.32
N VAL A 102 21.10 2.56 8.03
CA VAL A 102 21.06 2.65 9.50
C VAL A 102 20.32 3.88 10.02
N ALA A 103 20.06 4.85 9.16
CA ALA A 103 19.28 6.05 9.48
C ALA A 103 17.83 5.96 8.98
N GLY A 104 17.53 4.94 8.17
CA GLY A 104 16.22 4.73 7.57
C GLY A 104 15.24 3.97 8.48
N GLU A 105 14.05 3.75 7.96
CA GLU A 105 12.96 3.07 8.64
C GLU A 105 13.28 1.58 8.88
N TYR A 106 12.92 1.12 10.07
CA TYR A 106 13.31 -0.20 10.54
C TYR A 106 12.28 -0.81 11.49
N SER A 107 11.71 -1.91 11.12
CA SER A 107 10.72 -2.62 11.95
C SER A 107 11.31 -3.36 13.16
N GLY A 108 12.64 -3.36 13.29
CA GLY A 108 13.34 -4.10 14.34
C GLY A 108 13.94 -5.43 13.85
N ALA A 109 14.44 -6.21 14.79
CA ALA A 109 14.97 -7.55 14.50
C ALA A 109 13.90 -8.43 13.85
N ALA A 110 14.33 -9.37 13.00
CA ALA A 110 13.42 -10.28 12.34
C ALA A 110 12.63 -11.14 13.34
N VAL A 111 11.32 -11.23 13.12
CA VAL A 111 10.36 -11.96 13.96
C VAL A 111 9.37 -12.75 13.09
N THR A 112 8.69 -13.72 13.68
CA THR A 112 7.68 -14.53 13.01
C THR A 112 6.28 -13.93 13.01
N THR A 113 6.06 -12.87 13.80
CA THR A 113 4.80 -12.13 13.88
C THR A 113 5.12 -10.65 13.97
N ILE A 114 4.53 -9.83 13.09
CA ILE A 114 4.73 -8.37 13.06
C ILE A 114 3.43 -7.64 12.70
N ASP A 115 3.30 -6.44 13.20
CA ASP A 115 2.40 -5.39 12.74
C ASP A 115 3.23 -4.10 12.73
N TYR A 116 3.81 -3.80 11.56
CA TYR A 116 4.65 -2.62 11.34
C TYR A 116 3.98 -1.68 10.37
N ARG A 117 3.85 -0.40 10.73
CA ARG A 117 3.05 0.58 10.01
C ARG A 117 3.83 1.84 9.73
N LEU A 118 3.81 2.30 8.48
CA LEU A 118 4.40 3.57 8.04
C LEU A 118 3.35 4.40 7.32
N THR A 119 3.23 5.67 7.73
CA THR A 119 2.46 6.68 7.00
C THR A 119 3.44 7.56 6.21
N PHE A 120 3.28 7.60 4.91
CA PHE A 120 4.16 8.30 3.99
C PHE A 120 3.68 9.74 3.78
N GLY A 121 4.38 10.69 4.37
CA GLY A 121 4.01 12.11 4.37
C GLY A 121 4.54 12.93 3.20
N GLU A 122 5.44 12.39 2.40
CA GLU A 122 6.13 13.08 1.31
C GLU A 122 6.15 12.23 0.04
N ASP A 123 6.39 12.86 -1.10
CA ASP A 123 6.56 12.20 -2.39
C ASP A 123 7.94 11.53 -2.43
N GLU A 124 7.98 10.20 -2.52
CA GLU A 124 9.22 9.43 -2.45
C GLU A 124 9.07 8.03 -3.05
N THR A 125 10.19 7.34 -3.24
CA THR A 125 10.20 5.88 -3.41
C THR A 125 10.92 5.24 -2.23
N PHE A 126 10.18 4.51 -1.43
CA PHE A 126 10.68 3.77 -0.28
C PHE A 126 11.08 2.36 -0.72
N TYR A 127 12.38 2.07 -0.72
CA TYR A 127 12.92 0.74 -0.99
C TYR A 127 13.18 0.00 0.31
N TYR A 128 12.82 -1.28 0.37
CA TYR A 128 13.00 -2.07 1.58
C TYR A 128 13.37 -3.53 1.29
N ILE A 129 13.97 -4.16 2.28
CA ILE A 129 14.38 -5.57 2.27
C ILE A 129 13.90 -6.27 3.55
N CYS A 130 13.88 -7.60 3.51
CA CYS A 130 13.99 -8.43 4.68
C CYS A 130 15.47 -8.76 4.91
N GLU A 131 16.09 -8.23 5.98
CA GLU A 131 17.55 -8.38 6.19
C GLU A 131 18.04 -9.83 6.12
N PRO A 132 17.40 -10.83 6.81
CA PRO A 132 17.85 -12.23 6.72
C PRO A 132 17.79 -12.81 5.33
N HIS A 133 16.90 -12.29 4.47
CA HIS A 133 16.59 -12.87 3.16
C HIS A 133 16.97 -11.94 1.98
N ALA A 134 17.64 -10.82 2.25
CA ALA A 134 18.05 -9.87 1.22
C ALA A 134 18.91 -10.51 0.11
N GLY A 135 19.83 -11.39 0.50
CA GLY A 135 20.66 -12.14 -0.45
C GLY A 135 19.89 -13.14 -1.33
N MET A 136 18.63 -13.44 -0.99
CA MET A 136 17.73 -14.29 -1.77
C MET A 136 16.72 -13.47 -2.58
N GLY A 137 16.81 -12.15 -2.54
CA GLY A 137 15.95 -11.24 -3.30
C GLY A 137 14.63 -10.88 -2.61
N MET A 138 14.52 -11.05 -1.29
CA MET A 138 13.34 -10.59 -0.55
C MET A 138 13.39 -9.08 -0.33
N ASN A 139 12.83 -8.35 -1.27
CA ASN A 139 12.78 -6.90 -1.31
C ASN A 139 11.44 -6.40 -1.84
N GLY A 140 11.20 -5.11 -1.70
CA GLY A 140 10.05 -4.43 -2.26
C GLY A 140 10.26 -2.93 -2.32
N LYS A 141 9.30 -2.23 -2.93
CA LYS A 141 9.26 -0.76 -2.97
C LYS A 141 7.83 -0.24 -2.84
N VAL A 142 7.72 0.90 -2.20
CA VAL A 142 6.49 1.71 -2.16
C VAL A 142 6.77 3.01 -2.90
N ILE A 143 6.00 3.28 -3.95
CA ILE A 143 6.06 4.50 -4.75
C ILE A 143 4.98 5.42 -4.22
N VAL A 144 5.39 6.53 -3.61
CA VAL A 144 4.49 7.52 -3.00
C VAL A 144 4.34 8.71 -3.93
N GLY A 145 3.11 9.03 -4.32
CA GLY A 145 2.84 10.12 -5.25
C GLY A 145 3.49 9.85 -6.60
N THR A 146 4.45 10.69 -7.00
CA THR A 146 5.23 10.54 -8.25
C THR A 146 6.49 9.70 -8.08
N GLY A 147 6.84 9.35 -6.83
CA GLY A 147 8.05 8.63 -6.48
C GLY A 147 9.33 9.46 -6.57
N ILE A 148 9.21 10.78 -6.65
CA ILE A 148 10.34 11.71 -6.77
C ILE A 148 10.52 12.42 -5.43
N SER A 149 11.54 12.04 -4.69
CA SER A 149 11.93 12.78 -3.48
C SER A 149 12.35 14.20 -3.85
N GLU A 150 11.59 15.20 -3.41
CA GLU A 150 11.95 16.62 -3.57
C GLU A 150 13.16 16.91 -2.65
N THR A 151 14.37 16.75 -3.18
CA THR A 151 15.54 17.28 -2.49
C THR A 151 15.39 18.82 -2.47
N PRO A 152 15.34 19.49 -1.31
CA PRO A 152 15.25 20.93 -1.27
C PRO A 152 16.47 21.51 -1.98
N THR A 153 16.28 22.01 -3.18
CA THR A 153 17.30 22.78 -3.90
C THR A 153 17.49 24.06 -3.11
N THR A 154 18.49 24.11 -2.26
CA THR A 154 19.00 25.36 -1.72
C THR A 154 19.48 26.20 -2.91
N VAL A 155 18.64 27.11 -3.35
CA VAL A 155 19.07 28.16 -4.27
C VAL A 155 20.09 28.99 -3.48
N VAL A 156 21.36 28.73 -3.71
CA VAL A 156 22.42 29.63 -3.30
C VAL A 156 22.26 30.86 -4.19
N GLU A 157 21.60 31.91 -3.69
CA GLU A 157 21.67 33.21 -4.31
C GLU A 157 23.16 33.60 -4.34
N SER A 158 23.77 33.48 -5.49
CA SER A 158 25.06 34.11 -5.74
C SER A 158 24.83 35.62 -5.72
N ASP A 159 25.27 36.27 -4.67
CA ASP A 159 25.44 37.71 -4.60
C ASP A 159 26.43 38.14 -5.68
N ASP A 160 25.95 38.33 -6.91
CA ASP A 160 26.68 38.99 -7.97
C ASP A 160 26.41 40.50 -7.83
N ASN A 161 27.26 41.11 -7.04
CA ASN A 161 27.27 42.56 -6.84
C ASN A 161 27.76 43.24 -8.10
N THR A 162 26.85 43.37 -9.09
CA THR A 162 27.08 44.21 -10.26
C THR A 162 26.09 45.38 -10.24
N PRO A 163 26.52 46.65 -10.11
CA PRO A 163 25.61 47.77 -10.10
C PRO A 163 25.17 48.12 -11.53
N GLY A 164 23.89 48.01 -11.79
CA GLY A 164 23.28 48.67 -12.94
C GLY A 164 22.21 47.89 -13.69
N PHE A 165 21.01 48.19 -13.44
CA PHE A 165 19.87 48.48 -14.28
C PHE A 165 18.54 47.92 -13.75
N THR A 166 17.65 48.85 -13.51
CA THR A 166 16.26 48.72 -13.05
C THR A 166 15.37 47.97 -14.02
N ALA A 167 14.59 47.02 -13.54
CA ALA A 167 13.17 46.82 -13.90
C ALA A 167 12.55 45.79 -12.96
N GLY A 168 11.59 46.23 -12.16
CA GLY A 168 10.92 45.38 -11.16
C GLY A 168 9.90 44.42 -11.73
N ILE A 169 9.74 43.32 -11.02
CA ILE A 169 8.41 42.75 -10.74
C ILE A 169 8.58 42.00 -9.42
N ALA A 170 7.96 42.50 -8.36
CA ALA A 170 7.87 41.82 -7.08
C ALA A 170 6.75 40.77 -7.14
N ALA A 171 7.11 39.50 -7.01
CA ALA A 171 6.15 38.47 -6.69
C ALA A 171 6.22 38.21 -5.18
N ILE A 172 5.18 38.63 -4.47
CA ILE A 172 5.01 38.41 -3.03
C ILE A 172 4.43 37.03 -2.85
N ALA A 173 5.22 36.10 -2.37
CA ALA A 173 4.72 34.82 -1.85
C ALA A 173 4.33 35.01 -0.38
N LEU A 174 3.02 34.97 -0.09
CA LEU A 174 2.47 34.99 1.26
C LEU A 174 2.57 33.58 1.87
N LEU A 175 3.50 33.40 2.80
CA LEU A 175 3.49 32.27 3.71
C LEU A 175 2.43 32.51 4.79
N SER A 176 1.37 31.73 4.79
CA SER A 176 0.38 31.67 5.87
C SER A 176 0.83 30.67 6.91
N ALA A 177 1.54 31.11 7.94
CA ALA A 177 1.80 30.28 9.12
C ALA A 177 0.52 30.27 10.00
N LEU A 178 -0.16 29.12 10.09
CA LEU A 178 -1.27 28.92 11.02
C LEU A 178 -0.72 28.42 12.36
N VAL A 179 -0.61 29.36 13.32
CA VAL A 179 -0.31 29.02 14.74
C VAL A 179 -1.60 28.60 15.41
N VAL A 180 -1.75 27.32 15.74
CA VAL A 180 -2.83 26.85 16.62
C VAL A 180 -2.36 26.93 18.06
N ALA A 181 -2.84 27.95 18.78
CA ALA A 181 -2.63 28.07 20.22
C ALA A 181 -3.58 27.13 20.96
N GLY A 182 -3.03 26.10 21.61
CA GLY A 182 -3.78 25.25 22.51
C GLY A 182 -4.16 25.96 23.81
N SER A 183 -5.46 26.11 24.07
CA SER A 183 -5.99 26.60 25.32
C SER A 183 -6.19 25.44 26.28
N ARG A 184 -5.38 25.39 27.36
CA ARG A 184 -5.68 24.60 28.57
C ARG A 184 -6.76 25.30 29.37
N ARG A 185 -7.85 24.59 29.71
CA ARG A 185 -8.66 24.87 30.92
C ARG A 185 -8.99 23.57 31.62
N ARG A 186 -8.45 23.48 32.79
CA ARG A 186 -8.92 22.99 34.10
C ARG A 186 -9.82 21.76 34.10
#